data_a34dd00da6a4eec7309781e7c2a9c291
#
_entry.id   a34dd00da6a4eec7309781e7c2a9c291
#
_cell.length_a   1.000
_cell.length_b   1.000
_cell.length_c   1.000
_cell.angle_alpha   90.00
_cell.angle_beta   90.00
_cell.angle_gamma   90.00
#
_symmetry.space_group_name_H-M   'P 1'
#
loop_
_entity.id
_entity.type
_entity.pdbx_description
1 polymer ?
#
loop_
_entity_poly.entity_id
_entity_poly.type
_entity_poly.pdbx_seq_one_letter_code
_entity_poly.pdbx_strand_id
1 'polypeptide(L)'
;MKLRTFAAAALALSLLHLPAQAADPKVLHMFLSTSEAGLDPAVGSDLATLSLLENLFDPLLRYDYLARPVKLQGNTATGLPTVEDGGRTYTFRIRPGIYFTADAAFKGKKKEVTAQDYVYSFKRLYDPSLRSPFGYIFDGKLVGDEALKKNFSYAIEIPGLQAVDRYTLRIRLKEPDNNFLFYMAMPAASVVAREVIDAYPGQAGNHPVGTGAFMVGDWKHSDRLVLLANPASSAVFHTSLGEQNTPEDKALAASLEGQRLPRVDRVDVKIAEEFQGRMLGFLNGEYDYLEQVPESMTDMVIRDGSLKPELTARGMQLYRFPVLQTYYMWMNMQDPVVGGYTKDKLALRRAISLSYNNAEDIALLKKGFAMKADSPLPAGVLGYDPNYRSPVPYDPALANALLDRYGYGKRDPDGFRRQPNGEPLTLVMSSEATVGGRLRDELWRKCLNAIGLRVVFKSDKKPEIIKASRLGKVQMFESNWVADFPDGDNFYQLLYGPNAGRANYARFNLPAYDERYEKARVLQDGPERQKLYFEMNQLIHAYNPWVPLTHVLSADIRQPWLKNYKRHPVEFTQWRYLDLDVAQRGRATQGN
;
A
#
# COMPACT_ATOMS: atom_id res chain seq x y z
N MET A 1 -79.63 18.50 21.67
CA MET A 1 -78.40 18.26 22.43
C MET A 1 -77.55 17.13 21.75
N LYS A 2 -77.16 17.24 20.47
CA LYS A 2 -76.36 16.23 19.72
C LYS A 2 -75.45 16.86 18.62
N LEU A 3 -74.83 18.03 18.86
CA LEU A 3 -74.02 18.66 17.86
C LEU A 3 -72.65 19.19 18.40
N ARG A 4 -72.18 18.74 19.57
CA ARG A 4 -70.91 19.21 20.16
C ARG A 4 -69.79 18.17 20.30
N THR A 5 -70.05 16.93 19.89
CA THR A 5 -69.10 15.82 20.07
C THR A 5 -68.32 15.46 18.80
N PHE A 6 -68.55 16.08 17.63
CA PHE A 6 -67.84 15.78 16.40
C PHE A 6 -66.66 16.74 16.10
N ALA A 7 -66.54 17.91 16.76
CA ALA A 7 -65.49 18.87 16.54
C ALA A 7 -64.20 18.53 17.28
N ALA A 8 -64.22 17.73 18.34
CA ALA A 8 -63.03 17.37 19.13
C ALA A 8 -62.21 16.20 18.53
N ALA A 9 -62.82 15.34 17.71
CA ALA A 9 -62.13 14.21 17.08
C ALA A 9 -61.38 14.61 15.81
N ALA A 10 -61.73 15.70 15.14
CA ALA A 10 -61.04 16.20 13.93
C ALA A 10 -59.76 17.00 14.25
N LEU A 11 -59.63 17.55 15.48
CA LEU A 11 -58.42 18.28 15.88
C LEU A 11 -57.30 17.39 16.42
N ALA A 12 -57.59 16.15 16.80
CA ALA A 12 -56.60 15.20 17.32
C ALA A 12 -55.87 14.40 16.22
N LEU A 13 -56.37 14.37 14.98
CA LEU A 13 -55.71 13.70 13.84
C LEU A 13 -54.77 14.60 13.01
N SER A 14 -54.79 15.91 13.22
CA SER A 14 -53.93 16.86 12.48
C SER A 14 -52.55 17.11 13.14
N LEU A 15 -52.23 16.50 14.28
CA LEU A 15 -50.98 16.68 15.02
C LEU A 15 -49.94 15.59 14.77
N LEU A 16 -50.19 14.62 13.87
CA LEU A 16 -49.29 13.48 13.62
C LEU A 16 -48.52 13.53 12.30
N HIS A 17 -48.53 14.66 11.58
CA HIS A 17 -47.68 14.89 10.43
C HIS A 17 -46.65 16.01 10.73
N LEU A 18 -45.77 15.78 11.74
CA LEU A 18 -44.50 16.44 11.72
C LEU A 18 -43.75 15.85 10.52
N PRO A 19 -43.36 16.66 9.52
CA PRO A 19 -42.47 16.15 8.50
C PRO A 19 -41.21 15.64 9.22
N ALA A 20 -40.91 14.36 9.05
CA ALA A 20 -39.61 13.85 9.45
C ALA A 20 -38.57 14.76 8.80
N GLN A 21 -37.96 15.62 9.58
CA GLN A 21 -36.90 16.49 9.09
C GLN A 21 -35.81 15.55 8.56
N ALA A 22 -35.65 15.49 7.23
CA ALA A 22 -34.63 14.68 6.62
C ALA A 22 -33.30 15.07 7.28
N ALA A 23 -32.61 14.09 7.85
CA ALA A 23 -31.30 14.35 8.42
C ALA A 23 -30.38 14.94 7.34
N ASP A 24 -29.59 15.94 7.72
CA ASP A 24 -28.62 16.51 6.80
C ASP A 24 -27.73 15.42 6.19
N PRO A 25 -27.48 15.45 4.88
CA PRO A 25 -26.70 14.41 4.23
C PRO A 25 -25.27 14.38 4.80
N LYS A 26 -24.76 13.18 5.02
CA LYS A 26 -23.38 12.95 5.46
C LYS A 26 -22.44 13.07 4.27
N VAL A 27 -21.83 14.22 4.10
CA VAL A 27 -20.89 14.52 3.02
C VAL A 27 -19.46 14.49 3.54
N LEU A 28 -18.67 13.51 3.07
CA LEU A 28 -17.24 13.44 3.33
C LEU A 28 -16.49 14.34 2.36
N HIS A 29 -15.68 15.26 2.85
CA HIS A 29 -14.90 16.20 2.04
C HIS A 29 -13.44 15.77 2.02
N MET A 30 -12.96 15.45 0.82
CA MET A 30 -11.64 14.89 0.58
C MET A 30 -10.88 15.65 -0.51
N PHE A 31 -9.62 15.32 -0.62
CA PHE A 31 -8.76 15.75 -1.73
C PHE A 31 -7.98 14.58 -2.30
N LEU A 32 -7.52 14.73 -3.54
CA LEU A 32 -6.46 13.97 -4.15
C LEU A 32 -5.28 14.88 -4.47
N SER A 33 -4.07 14.36 -4.34
CA SER A 33 -2.83 15.11 -4.60
C SER A 33 -2.45 15.23 -6.06
N THR A 34 -3.11 14.44 -6.92
CA THR A 34 -2.95 14.45 -8.38
C THR A 34 -4.29 14.16 -9.01
N SER A 35 -4.48 14.59 -10.26
CA SER A 35 -5.65 14.16 -11.03
C SER A 35 -5.59 12.66 -11.32
N GLU A 36 -6.76 12.09 -11.47
CA GLU A 36 -6.95 10.72 -11.97
C GLU A 36 -6.57 10.60 -13.46
N ALA A 37 -6.03 9.44 -13.84
CA ALA A 37 -5.66 9.12 -15.23
C ALA A 37 -6.80 8.43 -16.01
N GLY A 38 -8.03 8.41 -15.47
CA GLY A 38 -9.18 7.67 -15.98
C GLY A 38 -9.54 6.48 -15.10
N LEU A 39 -10.83 6.12 -15.05
CA LEU A 39 -11.39 5.19 -14.07
C LEU A 39 -11.66 3.79 -14.70
N ASP A 40 -10.66 3.23 -15.38
CA ASP A 40 -10.69 1.86 -15.90
C ASP A 40 -9.79 0.95 -15.04
N PRO A 41 -10.35 -0.08 -14.35
CA PRO A 41 -9.57 -0.99 -13.51
C PRO A 41 -8.40 -1.69 -14.22
N ALA A 42 -8.52 -1.95 -15.53
CA ALA A 42 -7.47 -2.63 -16.28
C ALA A 42 -6.25 -1.74 -16.58
N VAL A 43 -6.34 -0.42 -16.40
CA VAL A 43 -5.32 0.55 -16.83
C VAL A 43 -4.87 1.48 -15.72
N GLY A 44 -5.78 1.91 -14.84
CA GLY A 44 -5.52 2.89 -13.78
C GLY A 44 -4.53 2.34 -12.74
N SER A 45 -3.34 2.96 -12.61
CA SER A 45 -2.26 2.45 -11.77
C SER A 45 -1.61 3.48 -10.83
N ASP A 46 -1.95 4.75 -10.95
CA ASP A 46 -1.53 5.77 -9.99
C ASP A 46 -2.40 5.74 -8.72
N LEU A 47 -1.86 6.23 -7.60
CA LEU A 47 -2.52 6.15 -6.30
C LEU A 47 -3.86 6.89 -6.25
N ALA A 48 -4.00 8.02 -6.95
CA ALA A 48 -5.24 8.78 -6.99
C ALA A 48 -6.33 8.00 -7.72
N THR A 49 -6.00 7.44 -8.89
CA THR A 49 -6.90 6.57 -9.65
C THR A 49 -7.27 5.30 -8.87
N LEU A 50 -6.30 4.62 -8.25
CA LEU A 50 -6.54 3.40 -7.46
C LEU A 50 -7.48 3.66 -6.28
N SER A 51 -7.33 4.82 -5.60
CA SER A 51 -8.22 5.23 -4.50
C SER A 51 -9.68 5.39 -4.96
N LEU A 52 -9.91 5.89 -6.18
CA LEU A 52 -11.25 6.00 -6.76
C LEU A 52 -11.78 4.65 -7.21
N LEU A 53 -10.96 3.85 -7.91
CA LEU A 53 -11.34 2.52 -8.42
C LEU A 53 -11.80 1.59 -7.28
N GLU A 54 -11.12 1.62 -6.13
CA GLU A 54 -11.46 0.81 -4.96
C GLU A 54 -12.85 1.13 -4.38
N ASN A 55 -13.35 2.34 -4.60
CA ASN A 55 -14.70 2.75 -4.18
C ASN A 55 -15.78 2.45 -5.23
N LEU A 56 -15.41 2.41 -6.51
CA LEU A 56 -16.34 2.28 -7.65
C LEU A 56 -16.52 0.85 -8.12
N PHE A 57 -15.50 0.00 -7.96
CA PHE A 57 -15.48 -1.36 -8.48
C PHE A 57 -15.14 -2.36 -7.38
N ASP A 58 -15.60 -3.59 -7.54
CA ASP A 58 -15.34 -4.65 -6.59
C ASP A 58 -14.57 -5.81 -7.23
N PRO A 59 -13.42 -6.21 -6.64
CA PRO A 59 -12.76 -7.47 -6.93
C PRO A 59 -13.45 -8.66 -6.24
N LEU A 60 -12.97 -9.88 -6.48
CA LEU A 60 -13.48 -11.11 -5.83
C LEU A 60 -13.30 -11.09 -4.32
N LEU A 61 -12.13 -10.68 -3.87
CA LEU A 61 -11.74 -10.59 -2.46
C LEU A 61 -11.50 -9.12 -2.09
N ARG A 62 -11.46 -8.86 -0.78
CA ARG A 62 -11.01 -7.59 -0.22
C ARG A 62 -10.25 -7.85 1.07
N TYR A 63 -9.51 -6.85 1.53
CA TYR A 63 -8.93 -6.91 2.87
C TYR A 63 -10.02 -6.73 3.93
N ASP A 64 -9.84 -7.41 5.06
CA ASP A 64 -10.63 -7.16 6.26
C ASP A 64 -10.15 -5.84 6.88
N TYR A 65 -11.03 -4.83 6.93
CA TYR A 65 -10.69 -3.47 7.33
C TYR A 65 -9.96 -3.37 8.67
N LEU A 66 -10.37 -4.16 9.64
CA LEU A 66 -9.83 -4.07 10.99
C LEU A 66 -8.85 -5.18 11.34
N ALA A 67 -8.85 -6.33 10.68
CA ALA A 67 -8.01 -7.45 11.06
C ALA A 67 -6.51 -7.12 11.06
N ARG A 68 -5.85 -7.40 12.18
CA ARG A 68 -4.39 -7.27 12.35
C ARG A 68 -3.84 -8.57 12.99
N PRO A 69 -2.91 -9.31 12.36
CA PRO A 69 -2.36 -9.03 11.03
C PRO A 69 -3.44 -8.99 9.93
N VAL A 70 -3.04 -8.46 8.76
CA VAL A 70 -3.94 -8.29 7.60
C VAL A 70 -4.52 -9.63 7.16
N LYS A 71 -5.84 -9.65 6.91
CA LYS A 71 -6.54 -10.84 6.38
C LYS A 71 -7.35 -10.49 5.14
N LEU A 72 -7.52 -11.47 4.26
CA LEU A 72 -8.45 -11.38 3.14
C LEU A 72 -9.81 -11.96 3.53
N GLN A 73 -10.86 -11.42 2.93
CA GLN A 73 -12.24 -11.92 3.03
C GLN A 73 -12.94 -11.85 1.67
N GLY A 74 -14.06 -12.55 1.54
CA GLY A 74 -14.90 -12.44 0.35
C GLY A 74 -15.44 -11.02 0.18
N ASN A 75 -15.42 -10.52 -1.06
CA ASN A 75 -16.07 -9.27 -1.45
C ASN A 75 -17.29 -9.58 -2.34
N THR A 76 -17.10 -9.73 -3.66
CA THR A 76 -18.13 -10.31 -4.52
C THR A 76 -18.19 -11.83 -4.41
N ALA A 77 -17.09 -12.49 -4.06
CA ALA A 77 -17.12 -13.89 -3.67
C ALA A 77 -17.77 -14.08 -2.29
N THR A 78 -18.40 -15.23 -2.06
CA THR A 78 -19.04 -15.57 -0.78
C THR A 78 -18.03 -15.76 0.36
N GLY A 79 -16.75 -15.99 0.03
CA GLY A 79 -15.64 -16.21 0.95
C GLY A 79 -14.33 -16.41 0.17
N LEU A 80 -13.31 -16.94 0.85
CA LEU A 80 -12.10 -17.38 0.20
C LEU A 80 -12.40 -18.57 -0.74
N PRO A 81 -11.62 -18.78 -1.83
CA PRO A 81 -11.84 -19.88 -2.74
C PRO A 81 -11.51 -21.24 -2.11
N THR A 82 -12.11 -22.30 -2.65
CA THR A 82 -11.54 -23.64 -2.48
C THR A 82 -10.24 -23.74 -3.27
N VAL A 83 -9.17 -24.23 -2.62
CA VAL A 83 -7.85 -24.37 -3.23
C VAL A 83 -7.51 -25.87 -3.34
N GLU A 84 -7.18 -26.30 -4.54
CA GLU A 84 -6.90 -27.70 -4.89
C GLU A 84 -5.57 -27.81 -5.64
N ASP A 85 -5.16 -29.03 -5.99
CA ASP A 85 -3.96 -29.33 -6.80
C ASP A 85 -2.67 -28.68 -6.24
N GLY A 86 -2.53 -28.67 -4.91
CA GLY A 86 -1.33 -28.11 -4.27
C GLY A 86 -1.19 -26.60 -4.50
N GLY A 87 -2.27 -25.84 -4.52
CA GLY A 87 -2.25 -24.39 -4.69
C GLY A 87 -2.31 -23.92 -6.15
N ARG A 88 -2.71 -24.78 -7.08
CA ARG A 88 -2.82 -24.42 -8.50
C ARG A 88 -4.25 -24.20 -8.99
N THR A 89 -5.25 -24.79 -8.35
CA THR A 89 -6.66 -24.63 -8.74
C THR A 89 -7.42 -23.86 -7.68
N TYR A 90 -8.03 -22.75 -8.06
CA TYR A 90 -8.83 -21.87 -7.20
C TYR A 90 -10.26 -21.83 -7.72
N THR A 91 -11.24 -22.22 -6.87
CA THR A 91 -12.66 -22.16 -7.21
C THR A 91 -13.38 -21.14 -6.34
N PHE A 92 -13.79 -20.03 -6.97
CA PHE A 92 -14.53 -18.95 -6.33
C PHE A 92 -16.04 -19.13 -6.53
N ARG A 93 -16.82 -18.85 -5.47
CA ARG A 93 -18.29 -18.76 -5.52
C ARG A 93 -18.70 -17.30 -5.46
N ILE A 94 -19.26 -16.77 -6.54
CA ILE A 94 -19.75 -15.39 -6.62
C ILE A 94 -21.10 -15.33 -5.91
N ARG A 95 -21.30 -14.29 -5.12
CA ARG A 95 -22.54 -14.04 -4.39
C ARG A 95 -23.62 -13.61 -5.38
N PRO A 96 -24.79 -14.29 -5.46
CA PRO A 96 -25.94 -13.82 -6.24
C PRO A 96 -26.46 -12.47 -5.74
N GLY A 97 -27.12 -11.71 -6.60
CA GLY A 97 -27.79 -10.46 -6.24
C GLY A 97 -26.87 -9.24 -6.19
N ILE A 98 -25.65 -9.33 -6.70
CA ILE A 98 -24.77 -8.17 -6.91
C ILE A 98 -25.05 -7.60 -8.29
N TYR A 99 -25.34 -6.28 -8.37
CA TYR A 99 -25.67 -5.61 -9.63
C TYR A 99 -24.72 -4.48 -9.92
N PHE A 100 -24.43 -4.28 -11.20
CA PHE A 100 -23.78 -3.05 -11.66
C PHE A 100 -24.72 -1.86 -11.48
N THR A 101 -24.14 -0.67 -11.30
CA THR A 101 -24.89 0.58 -11.34
C THR A 101 -25.65 0.69 -12.66
N ALA A 102 -26.82 1.35 -12.63
CA ALA A 102 -27.66 1.50 -13.83
C ALA A 102 -26.92 2.27 -14.93
N ASP A 103 -27.01 1.77 -16.16
CA ASP A 103 -26.43 2.39 -17.34
C ASP A 103 -27.29 2.18 -18.58
N ALA A 104 -27.18 3.07 -19.57
CA ALA A 104 -27.92 2.99 -20.83
C ALA A 104 -27.56 1.72 -21.63
N ALA A 105 -26.34 1.21 -21.52
CA ALA A 105 -25.89 -0.02 -22.15
C ALA A 105 -26.75 -1.25 -21.76
N PHE A 106 -27.36 -1.22 -20.60
CA PHE A 106 -28.24 -2.29 -20.11
C PHE A 106 -29.69 -2.19 -20.59
N LYS A 107 -30.04 -1.16 -21.37
CA LYS A 107 -31.36 -0.97 -21.97
C LYS A 107 -32.50 -1.05 -20.94
N GLY A 108 -32.32 -0.40 -19.79
CA GLY A 108 -33.28 -0.35 -18.70
C GLY A 108 -33.37 -1.61 -17.84
N LYS A 109 -32.55 -2.64 -18.08
CA LYS A 109 -32.51 -3.88 -17.27
C LYS A 109 -31.40 -3.78 -16.21
N LYS A 110 -31.63 -4.42 -15.04
CA LYS A 110 -30.57 -4.62 -14.06
C LYS A 110 -29.58 -5.67 -14.57
N LYS A 111 -28.29 -5.36 -14.59
CA LYS A 111 -27.21 -6.30 -14.95
C LYS A 111 -26.63 -6.88 -13.68
N GLU A 112 -26.83 -8.19 -13.47
CA GLU A 112 -26.26 -8.95 -12.36
C GLU A 112 -24.87 -9.45 -12.71
N VAL A 113 -23.96 -9.43 -11.73
CA VAL A 113 -22.59 -9.97 -11.85
C VAL A 113 -22.62 -11.49 -11.94
N THR A 114 -21.86 -12.02 -12.87
CA THR A 114 -21.71 -13.46 -13.10
C THR A 114 -20.24 -13.87 -13.21
N ALA A 115 -19.96 -15.17 -13.17
CA ALA A 115 -18.60 -15.68 -13.39
C ALA A 115 -18.06 -15.31 -14.77
N GLN A 116 -18.92 -15.22 -15.79
CA GLN A 116 -18.52 -14.82 -17.14
C GLN A 116 -18.04 -13.37 -17.20
N ASP A 117 -18.59 -12.47 -16.38
CA ASP A 117 -18.13 -11.09 -16.32
C ASP A 117 -16.70 -11.01 -15.76
N TYR A 118 -16.33 -11.87 -14.80
CA TYR A 118 -14.95 -12.01 -14.31
C TYR A 118 -14.01 -12.59 -15.36
N VAL A 119 -14.45 -13.63 -16.09
CA VAL A 119 -13.67 -14.17 -17.21
C VAL A 119 -13.37 -13.07 -18.23
N TYR A 120 -14.36 -12.26 -18.57
CA TYR A 120 -14.18 -11.11 -19.47
C TYR A 120 -13.21 -10.09 -18.89
N SER A 121 -13.41 -9.67 -17.64
CA SER A 121 -12.57 -8.65 -16.95
C SER A 121 -11.10 -9.07 -16.90
N PHE A 122 -10.82 -10.33 -16.56
CA PHE A 122 -9.45 -10.84 -16.48
C PHE A 122 -8.77 -10.97 -17.83
N LYS A 123 -9.53 -11.32 -18.89
CA LYS A 123 -9.00 -11.29 -20.26
C LYS A 123 -8.59 -9.90 -20.70
N ARG A 124 -9.21 -8.83 -20.18
CA ARG A 124 -8.82 -7.46 -20.53
C ARG A 124 -7.36 -7.14 -20.15
N LEU A 125 -6.80 -7.81 -19.12
CA LEU A 125 -5.39 -7.65 -18.77
C LEU A 125 -4.42 -8.21 -19.83
N TYR A 126 -4.91 -9.07 -20.75
CA TYR A 126 -4.15 -9.56 -21.91
C TYR A 126 -4.39 -8.73 -23.18
N ASP A 127 -5.36 -7.81 -23.18
CA ASP A 127 -5.70 -7.02 -24.36
C ASP A 127 -4.54 -6.06 -24.71
N PRO A 128 -3.86 -6.26 -25.85
CA PRO A 128 -2.72 -5.45 -26.24
C PRO A 128 -3.07 -3.98 -26.49
N SER A 129 -4.32 -3.68 -26.79
CA SER A 129 -4.79 -2.30 -27.00
C SER A 129 -4.81 -1.49 -25.69
N LEU A 130 -5.04 -2.15 -24.55
CA LEU A 130 -5.09 -1.51 -23.23
C LEU A 130 -3.70 -1.26 -22.63
N ARG A 131 -2.69 -2.04 -23.04
CA ARG A 131 -1.33 -1.97 -22.46
C ARG A 131 -1.34 -2.00 -20.93
N SER A 132 -2.16 -2.89 -20.38
CA SER A 132 -2.37 -2.98 -18.93
C SER A 132 -1.04 -3.11 -18.17
N PRO A 133 -0.78 -2.27 -17.15
CA PRO A 133 0.38 -2.44 -16.28
C PRO A 133 0.26 -3.66 -15.36
N PHE A 134 -0.92 -4.28 -15.30
CA PHE A 134 -1.26 -5.38 -14.39
C PHE A 134 -1.18 -6.76 -15.06
N GLY A 135 -0.63 -6.86 -16.28
CA GLY A 135 -0.46 -8.15 -16.97
C GLY A 135 0.25 -9.20 -16.09
N TYR A 136 1.17 -8.79 -15.22
CA TYR A 136 1.92 -9.67 -14.31
C TYR A 136 1.04 -10.51 -13.36
N ILE A 137 -0.23 -10.13 -13.16
CA ILE A 137 -1.18 -10.89 -12.34
C ILE A 137 -1.41 -12.27 -12.92
N PHE A 138 -1.54 -12.36 -14.26
CA PHE A 138 -1.90 -13.58 -14.95
C PHE A 138 -0.90 -14.02 -16.03
N ASP A 139 -0.12 -13.09 -16.59
CA ASP A 139 0.76 -13.35 -17.73
C ASP A 139 1.81 -14.43 -17.43
N GLY A 140 1.77 -15.51 -18.20
CA GLY A 140 2.63 -16.68 -18.01
C GLY A 140 2.20 -17.60 -16.88
N LYS A 141 1.14 -17.27 -16.13
CA LYS A 141 0.71 -18.02 -14.94
C LYS A 141 -0.51 -18.93 -15.19
N LEU A 142 -1.44 -18.55 -16.07
CA LEU A 142 -2.64 -19.35 -16.30
C LEU A 142 -2.38 -20.51 -17.24
N VAL A 143 -3.03 -21.66 -17.00
CA VAL A 143 -2.97 -22.81 -17.91
C VAL A 143 -3.58 -22.43 -19.26
N GLY A 144 -2.80 -22.51 -20.34
CA GLY A 144 -3.24 -22.22 -21.69
C GLY A 144 -3.26 -20.74 -22.08
N ASP A 145 -2.69 -19.83 -21.30
CA ASP A 145 -2.65 -18.39 -21.59
C ASP A 145 -1.80 -18.03 -22.82
N GLU A 146 -0.97 -18.96 -23.32
CA GLU A 146 -0.22 -18.79 -24.57
C GLU A 146 -1.14 -18.49 -25.76
N ALA A 147 -2.36 -19.03 -25.74
CA ALA A 147 -3.35 -18.79 -26.80
C ALA A 147 -3.78 -17.30 -26.82
N LEU A 148 -4.00 -16.69 -25.66
CA LEU A 148 -4.33 -15.26 -25.55
C LEU A 148 -3.15 -14.37 -25.95
N LYS A 149 -1.93 -14.79 -25.66
CA LYS A 149 -0.71 -14.02 -25.98
C LYS A 149 -0.38 -14.04 -27.47
N LYS A 150 -0.67 -15.16 -28.16
CA LYS A 150 -0.35 -15.33 -29.59
C LYS A 150 -1.28 -14.53 -30.49
N ASN A 151 -2.60 -14.63 -30.25
CA ASN A 151 -3.63 -13.95 -31.04
C ASN A 151 -4.78 -13.58 -30.13
N PHE A 152 -4.71 -12.39 -29.50
CA PHE A 152 -5.70 -11.98 -28.52
C PHE A 152 -7.12 -11.90 -29.16
N SER A 153 -8.07 -12.54 -28.48
CA SER A 153 -9.49 -12.35 -28.69
C SER A 153 -10.26 -12.70 -27.41
N TYR A 154 -11.29 -11.95 -27.12
CA TYR A 154 -12.19 -12.24 -25.98
C TYR A 154 -12.95 -13.57 -26.15
N ALA A 155 -13.06 -14.09 -27.38
CA ALA A 155 -13.70 -15.37 -27.70
C ALA A 155 -12.81 -16.59 -27.38
N ILE A 156 -11.49 -16.42 -27.23
CA ILE A 156 -10.59 -17.53 -26.92
C ILE A 156 -10.85 -18.03 -25.50
N GLU A 157 -11.23 -19.29 -25.38
CA GLU A 157 -11.36 -19.98 -24.09
C GLU A 157 -10.05 -20.65 -23.73
N ILE A 158 -9.67 -20.56 -22.45
CA ILE A 158 -8.48 -21.21 -21.92
C ILE A 158 -8.83 -22.05 -20.68
N PRO A 159 -8.17 -23.20 -20.48
CA PRO A 159 -8.42 -24.06 -19.33
C PRO A 159 -8.11 -23.37 -17.99
N GLY A 160 -7.25 -22.35 -18.02
CA GLY A 160 -6.83 -21.59 -16.86
C GLY A 160 -7.85 -20.59 -16.33
N LEU A 161 -8.94 -20.29 -17.09
CA LEU A 161 -9.92 -19.27 -16.69
C LEU A 161 -11.30 -19.64 -17.21
N GLN A 162 -12.16 -20.15 -16.32
CA GLN A 162 -13.44 -20.74 -16.70
C GLN A 162 -14.60 -20.29 -15.80
N ALA A 163 -15.69 -19.86 -16.41
CA ALA A 163 -17.00 -19.80 -15.76
C ALA A 163 -17.61 -21.21 -15.81
N VAL A 164 -17.55 -21.95 -14.70
CA VAL A 164 -18.07 -23.33 -14.61
C VAL A 164 -19.60 -23.34 -14.65
N ASP A 165 -20.19 -22.38 -13.97
CA ASP A 165 -21.62 -22.06 -14.01
C ASP A 165 -21.82 -20.54 -13.82
N ARG A 166 -23.05 -20.08 -13.68
CA ARG A 166 -23.38 -18.65 -13.54
C ARG A 166 -22.61 -17.95 -12.43
N TYR A 167 -22.32 -18.62 -11.31
CA TYR A 167 -21.73 -18.05 -10.10
C TYR A 167 -20.44 -18.77 -9.67
N THR A 168 -19.93 -19.69 -10.46
CA THR A 168 -18.71 -20.43 -10.15
C THR A 168 -17.61 -20.08 -11.13
N LEU A 169 -16.57 -19.41 -10.64
CA LEU A 169 -15.35 -19.10 -11.38
C LEU A 169 -14.24 -20.03 -10.96
N ARG A 170 -13.61 -20.71 -11.93
CA ARG A 170 -12.42 -21.54 -11.70
C ARG A 170 -11.21 -20.92 -12.37
N ILE A 171 -10.13 -20.78 -11.60
CA ILE A 171 -8.83 -20.29 -12.08
C ILE A 171 -7.79 -21.38 -11.85
N ARG A 172 -7.01 -21.71 -12.89
CA ARG A 172 -5.97 -22.75 -12.81
C ARG A 172 -4.63 -22.16 -13.21
N LEU A 173 -3.70 -22.18 -12.25
CA LEU A 173 -2.33 -21.74 -12.42
C LEU A 173 -1.45 -22.89 -12.91
N LYS A 174 -0.38 -22.59 -13.64
CA LYS A 174 0.68 -23.53 -14.02
C LYS A 174 1.48 -23.99 -12.81
N GLU A 175 1.80 -23.06 -11.93
CA GLU A 175 2.57 -23.24 -10.69
C GLU A 175 1.83 -22.60 -9.51
N PRO A 176 2.01 -23.10 -8.28
CA PRO A 176 1.48 -22.46 -7.09
C PRO A 176 2.01 -21.03 -6.94
N ASP A 177 1.13 -20.10 -6.52
CA ASP A 177 1.49 -18.72 -6.22
C ASP A 177 0.81 -18.30 -4.92
N ASN A 178 1.56 -18.20 -3.82
CA ASN A 178 1.03 -17.84 -2.51
C ASN A 178 0.48 -16.41 -2.45
N ASN A 179 0.88 -15.56 -3.39
CA ASN A 179 0.43 -14.18 -3.48
C ASN A 179 -0.82 -14.03 -4.35
N PHE A 180 -1.27 -15.12 -4.98
CA PHE A 180 -2.38 -15.10 -5.93
C PHE A 180 -3.66 -14.49 -5.36
N LEU A 181 -3.99 -14.80 -4.11
CA LEU A 181 -5.19 -14.27 -3.46
C LEU A 181 -5.10 -12.76 -3.22
N PHE A 182 -3.92 -12.20 -2.97
CA PHE A 182 -3.75 -10.76 -2.85
C PHE A 182 -4.02 -10.04 -4.17
N TYR A 183 -3.65 -10.65 -5.31
CA TYR A 183 -4.01 -10.09 -6.62
C TYR A 183 -5.53 -10.04 -6.84
N MET A 184 -6.27 -11.01 -6.29
CA MET A 184 -7.73 -11.07 -6.38
C MET A 184 -8.44 -10.03 -5.48
N ALA A 185 -7.69 -9.29 -4.68
CA ALA A 185 -8.17 -8.16 -3.87
C ALA A 185 -7.75 -6.80 -4.46
N MET A 186 -6.95 -6.77 -5.53
CA MET A 186 -6.52 -5.52 -6.17
C MET A 186 -7.63 -4.89 -7.01
N PRO A 187 -7.70 -3.55 -7.11
CA PRO A 187 -8.63 -2.88 -8.02
C PRO A 187 -8.57 -3.37 -9.46
N ALA A 188 -7.37 -3.73 -9.96
CA ALA A 188 -7.16 -4.29 -11.29
C ALA A 188 -7.89 -5.64 -11.54
N ALA A 189 -8.21 -6.38 -10.48
CA ALA A 189 -8.99 -7.62 -10.54
C ALA A 189 -10.50 -7.41 -10.36
N SER A 190 -10.97 -6.17 -10.42
CA SER A 190 -12.40 -5.86 -10.30
C SER A 190 -13.18 -6.27 -11.55
N VAL A 191 -14.47 -6.56 -11.31
CA VAL A 191 -15.40 -6.92 -12.39
C VAL A 191 -15.88 -5.69 -13.14
N VAL A 192 -15.94 -5.79 -14.47
CA VAL A 192 -16.56 -4.82 -15.38
C VAL A 192 -17.60 -5.49 -16.27
N ALA A 193 -18.62 -4.74 -16.66
CA ALA A 193 -19.65 -5.23 -17.58
C ALA A 193 -19.19 -5.09 -19.02
N ARG A 194 -19.18 -6.20 -19.77
CA ARG A 194 -18.83 -6.19 -21.19
C ARG A 194 -19.74 -5.26 -22.01
N GLU A 195 -21.01 -5.24 -21.70
CA GLU A 195 -22.01 -4.41 -22.38
C GLU A 195 -21.67 -2.91 -22.32
N VAL A 196 -21.08 -2.46 -21.20
CA VAL A 196 -20.61 -1.08 -21.03
C VAL A 196 -19.35 -0.83 -21.86
N ILE A 197 -18.38 -1.74 -21.81
CA ILE A 197 -17.14 -1.61 -22.58
C ILE A 197 -17.44 -1.58 -24.08
N ASP A 198 -18.35 -2.43 -24.55
CA ASP A 198 -18.75 -2.51 -25.96
C ASP A 198 -19.59 -1.27 -26.40
N ALA A 199 -20.37 -0.67 -25.49
CA ALA A 199 -21.16 0.54 -25.76
C ALA A 199 -20.32 1.82 -25.82
N TYR A 200 -19.20 1.86 -25.09
CA TYR A 200 -18.32 3.03 -25.00
C TYR A 200 -16.86 2.68 -25.37
N PRO A 201 -16.60 2.28 -26.62
CA PRO A 201 -15.28 1.80 -27.03
C PRO A 201 -14.21 2.89 -26.86
N GLY A 202 -13.12 2.56 -26.16
CA GLY A 202 -12.04 3.50 -25.84
C GLY A 202 -12.38 4.56 -24.79
N GLN A 203 -13.58 4.52 -24.20
CA GLN A 203 -14.07 5.49 -23.21
C GLN A 203 -14.30 4.87 -21.82
N ALA A 204 -13.90 3.63 -21.60
CA ALA A 204 -14.14 2.92 -20.34
C ALA A 204 -13.64 3.71 -19.11
N GLY A 205 -12.50 4.39 -19.23
CA GLY A 205 -11.94 5.22 -18.17
C GLY A 205 -12.73 6.50 -17.87
N ASN A 206 -13.56 6.96 -18.82
CA ASN A 206 -14.41 8.15 -18.68
C ASN A 206 -15.87 7.78 -18.36
N HIS A 207 -16.21 6.51 -18.38
CA HIS A 207 -17.57 6.00 -18.16
C HIS A 207 -17.58 4.83 -17.16
N PRO A 208 -17.23 5.07 -15.89
CA PRO A 208 -17.12 4.03 -14.88
C PRO A 208 -18.49 3.52 -14.44
N VAL A 209 -18.79 2.26 -14.72
CA VAL A 209 -19.98 1.54 -14.30
C VAL A 209 -19.55 0.30 -13.51
N GLY A 210 -19.62 0.39 -12.20
CA GLY A 210 -19.13 -0.65 -11.29
C GLY A 210 -20.20 -1.18 -10.33
N THR A 211 -19.74 -1.94 -9.35
CA THR A 211 -20.57 -2.56 -8.31
C THR A 211 -20.26 -2.03 -6.92
N GLY A 212 -19.27 -1.13 -6.81
CA GLY A 212 -18.69 -0.66 -5.56
C GLY A 212 -19.66 0.07 -4.63
N ALA A 213 -19.15 0.45 -3.48
CA ALA A 213 -19.93 1.17 -2.47
C ALA A 213 -20.44 2.53 -2.95
N PHE A 214 -19.72 3.14 -3.89
CA PHE A 214 -20.08 4.41 -4.49
C PHE A 214 -20.23 4.31 -6.01
N MET A 215 -20.88 5.32 -6.59
CA MET A 215 -20.98 5.55 -8.02
C MET A 215 -20.62 7.01 -8.33
N VAL A 216 -20.20 7.31 -9.55
CA VAL A 216 -19.90 8.68 -9.97
C VAL A 216 -21.18 9.50 -10.09
N GLY A 217 -21.19 10.65 -9.43
CA GLY A 217 -22.24 11.67 -9.57
C GLY A 217 -21.84 12.76 -10.57
N ASP A 218 -21.10 13.77 -10.10
CA ASP A 218 -20.55 14.83 -10.96
C ASP A 218 -19.04 14.66 -11.09
N TRP A 219 -18.51 14.80 -12.31
CA TRP A 219 -17.09 14.62 -12.56
C TRP A 219 -16.57 15.67 -13.53
N LYS A 220 -15.71 16.51 -13.03
CA LYS A 220 -14.95 17.47 -13.82
C LYS A 220 -13.47 17.13 -13.71
N HIS A 221 -12.92 16.55 -14.77
CA HIS A 221 -11.53 16.11 -14.82
C HIS A 221 -10.57 17.19 -14.30
N SER A 222 -9.59 16.77 -13.52
CA SER A 222 -8.54 17.62 -12.93
C SER A 222 -9.04 18.76 -12.02
N ASP A 223 -10.28 18.72 -11.59
CA ASP A 223 -10.87 19.74 -10.70
C ASP A 223 -11.57 19.07 -9.51
N ARG A 224 -12.65 18.33 -9.79
CA ARG A 224 -13.46 17.70 -8.75
C ARG A 224 -14.17 16.44 -9.21
N LEU A 225 -14.43 15.57 -8.25
CA LEU A 225 -15.25 14.40 -8.43
C LEU A 225 -16.22 14.25 -7.26
N VAL A 226 -17.49 14.01 -7.55
CA VAL A 226 -18.52 13.69 -6.55
C VAL A 226 -18.84 12.21 -6.66
N LEU A 227 -18.67 11.49 -5.57
CA LEU A 227 -19.11 10.10 -5.44
C LEU A 227 -20.39 10.07 -4.62
N LEU A 228 -21.41 9.40 -5.13
CA LEU A 228 -22.70 9.16 -4.46
C LEU A 228 -22.74 7.74 -3.91
N ALA A 229 -23.31 7.55 -2.73
CA ALA A 229 -23.57 6.20 -2.20
C ALA A 229 -24.35 5.38 -3.24
N ASN A 230 -23.85 4.21 -3.60
CA ASN A 230 -24.49 3.35 -4.59
C ASN A 230 -25.72 2.66 -3.97
N PRO A 231 -26.94 2.97 -4.42
CA PRO A 231 -28.16 2.38 -3.85
C PRO A 231 -28.27 0.87 -4.12
N ALA A 232 -27.60 0.38 -5.17
CA ALA A 232 -27.54 -1.04 -5.52
C ALA A 232 -26.50 -1.83 -4.71
N SER A 233 -25.61 -1.14 -3.97
CA SER A 233 -24.60 -1.81 -3.15
C SER A 233 -25.26 -2.62 -2.04
N SER A 234 -24.92 -3.90 -1.95
CA SER A 234 -25.32 -4.82 -0.88
C SER A 234 -24.23 -4.99 0.18
N ALA A 235 -23.20 -4.15 0.14
CA ALA A 235 -22.05 -4.26 1.03
C ALA A 235 -22.47 -4.05 2.50
N VAL A 236 -22.06 -4.98 3.36
CA VAL A 236 -22.26 -4.96 4.80
C VAL A 236 -20.89 -5.10 5.46
N PHE A 237 -20.70 -4.44 6.58
CA PHE A 237 -19.48 -4.55 7.34
C PHE A 237 -19.42 -5.87 8.11
N HIS A 238 -18.34 -6.61 7.92
CA HIS A 238 -17.97 -7.77 8.71
C HIS A 238 -16.47 -7.77 8.93
N THR A 239 -16.02 -8.23 10.09
CA THR A 239 -14.60 -8.38 10.39
C THR A 239 -14.35 -9.65 11.19
N SER A 240 -13.24 -10.32 10.89
CA SER A 240 -12.80 -11.51 11.64
C SER A 240 -11.81 -11.16 12.75
N LEU A 241 -11.41 -9.88 12.84
CA LEU A 241 -10.33 -9.40 13.71
C LEU A 241 -9.11 -10.33 13.69
N GLY A 242 -8.07 -9.99 14.39
CA GLY A 242 -6.85 -10.77 14.53
C GLY A 242 -6.26 -10.60 15.92
N GLU A 243 -5.23 -11.35 16.22
CA GLU A 243 -4.58 -11.35 17.52
C GLU A 243 -3.87 -10.05 17.89
N GLN A 244 -3.49 -9.23 16.89
CA GLN A 244 -2.82 -7.94 17.08
C GLN A 244 -3.82 -6.76 17.17
N ASN A 245 -5.14 -7.02 17.14
CA ASN A 245 -6.14 -5.97 17.28
C ASN A 245 -6.21 -5.41 18.69
N THR A 246 -6.27 -4.09 18.78
CA THR A 246 -6.37 -3.35 20.05
C THR A 246 -7.79 -3.38 20.64
N PRO A 247 -7.98 -3.00 21.92
CA PRO A 247 -9.31 -2.83 22.48
C PRO A 247 -10.19 -1.84 21.70
N GLU A 248 -9.59 -0.76 21.17
CA GLU A 248 -10.25 0.26 20.35
C GLU A 248 -10.73 -0.36 19.02
N ASP A 249 -9.93 -1.23 18.40
CA ASP A 249 -10.34 -1.97 17.18
C ASP A 249 -11.54 -2.87 17.45
N LYS A 250 -11.55 -3.55 18.59
CA LYS A 250 -12.66 -4.43 18.99
C LYS A 250 -13.94 -3.63 19.24
N ALA A 251 -13.82 -2.46 19.87
CA ALA A 251 -14.95 -1.55 20.08
C ALA A 251 -15.49 -1.00 18.75
N LEU A 252 -14.61 -0.61 17.85
CA LEU A 252 -14.98 -0.16 16.51
C LEU A 252 -15.65 -1.28 15.70
N ALA A 253 -15.11 -2.49 15.74
CA ALA A 253 -15.70 -3.66 15.10
C ALA A 253 -17.14 -3.91 15.60
N ALA A 254 -17.35 -3.91 16.92
CA ALA A 254 -18.66 -4.11 17.51
C ALA A 254 -19.67 -3.02 17.09
N SER A 255 -19.22 -1.77 16.89
CA SER A 255 -20.09 -0.67 16.45
C SER A 255 -20.45 -0.74 14.96
N LEU A 256 -19.64 -1.38 14.15
CA LEU A 256 -19.82 -1.46 12.69
C LEU A 256 -20.44 -2.78 12.24
N GLU A 257 -20.34 -3.85 13.01
CA GLU A 257 -20.78 -5.19 12.62
C GLU A 257 -22.25 -5.20 12.15
N GLY A 258 -22.46 -5.75 10.96
CA GLY A 258 -23.76 -5.80 10.31
C GLY A 258 -24.26 -4.47 9.73
N GLN A 259 -23.50 -3.39 9.85
CA GLN A 259 -23.90 -2.09 9.30
C GLN A 259 -23.73 -2.07 7.78
N ARG A 260 -24.70 -1.44 7.09
CA ARG A 260 -24.62 -1.23 5.64
C ARG A 260 -23.50 -0.24 5.30
N LEU A 261 -22.80 -0.48 4.19
CA LEU A 261 -21.78 0.38 3.61
C LEU A 261 -22.27 0.96 2.26
N PRO A 262 -21.88 2.19 1.90
CA PRO A 262 -21.05 3.11 2.70
C PRO A 262 -21.85 3.74 3.85
N ARG A 263 -21.13 4.33 4.83
CA ARG A 263 -21.72 5.02 5.99
C ARG A 263 -22.03 6.50 5.73
N VAL A 264 -21.47 7.07 4.64
CA VAL A 264 -21.71 8.44 4.17
C VAL A 264 -22.54 8.42 2.90
N ASP A 265 -23.32 9.48 2.68
CA ASP A 265 -24.20 9.59 1.52
C ASP A 265 -23.45 10.04 0.27
N ARG A 266 -22.36 10.80 0.48
CA ARG A 266 -21.60 11.41 -0.61
C ARG A 266 -20.14 11.64 -0.18
N VAL A 267 -19.24 11.60 -1.17
CA VAL A 267 -17.85 12.04 -1.02
C VAL A 267 -17.58 13.12 -2.06
N ASP A 268 -17.21 14.31 -1.58
CA ASP A 268 -16.76 15.42 -2.42
C ASP A 268 -15.23 15.42 -2.45
N VAL A 269 -14.66 15.15 -3.62
CA VAL A 269 -13.24 15.06 -3.84
C VAL A 269 -12.78 16.25 -4.66
N LYS A 270 -11.84 17.03 -4.14
CA LYS A 270 -11.15 18.10 -4.88
C LYS A 270 -9.76 17.64 -5.30
N ILE A 271 -9.28 18.12 -6.45
CA ILE A 271 -7.87 17.97 -6.82
C ILE A 271 -7.11 19.13 -6.19
N ALA A 272 -6.14 18.80 -5.33
CA ALA A 272 -5.32 19.79 -4.60
C ALA A 272 -3.85 19.32 -4.59
N GLU A 273 -3.09 19.72 -5.60
CA GLU A 273 -1.74 19.21 -5.83
C GLU A 273 -0.75 19.67 -4.75
N GLU A 274 -0.85 20.94 -4.34
CA GLU A 274 0.06 21.53 -3.38
C GLU A 274 -0.30 21.16 -1.94
N PHE A 275 0.66 20.53 -1.23
CA PHE A 275 0.43 20.08 0.15
C PHE A 275 0.09 21.22 1.10
N GLN A 276 0.69 22.41 0.92
CA GLN A 276 0.41 23.56 1.78
C GLN A 276 -1.05 23.99 1.67
N GLY A 277 -1.63 24.00 0.46
CA GLY A 277 -3.05 24.28 0.24
C GLY A 277 -3.94 23.25 0.92
N ARG A 278 -3.60 21.96 0.84
CA ARG A 278 -4.32 20.87 1.52
C ARG A 278 -4.27 21.02 3.05
N MET A 279 -3.11 21.36 3.59
CA MET A 279 -2.93 21.59 5.03
C MET A 279 -3.80 22.77 5.50
N LEU A 280 -3.78 23.89 4.78
CA LEU A 280 -4.57 25.07 5.13
C LEU A 280 -6.08 24.77 5.03
N GLY A 281 -6.52 24.12 3.95
CA GLY A 281 -7.91 23.69 3.80
C GLY A 281 -8.36 22.77 4.94
N PHE A 282 -7.52 21.80 5.34
CA PHE A 282 -7.79 20.95 6.51
C PHE A 282 -7.88 21.77 7.81
N LEU A 283 -6.95 22.67 8.08
CA LEU A 283 -6.96 23.51 9.28
C LEU A 283 -8.19 24.44 9.33
N ASN A 284 -8.71 24.85 8.18
CA ASN A 284 -9.95 25.63 8.04
C ASN A 284 -11.23 24.78 8.09
N GLY A 285 -11.11 23.44 8.17
CA GLY A 285 -12.26 22.54 8.22
C GLY A 285 -12.91 22.23 6.86
N GLU A 286 -12.23 22.55 5.76
CA GLU A 286 -12.70 22.22 4.40
C GLU A 286 -12.59 20.72 4.09
N TYR A 287 -11.64 20.02 4.72
CA TYR A 287 -11.41 18.58 4.59
C TYR A 287 -11.57 17.87 5.93
N ASP A 288 -12.07 16.66 5.91
CA ASP A 288 -12.38 15.89 7.12
C ASP A 288 -11.16 15.17 7.72
N TYR A 289 -10.16 14.87 6.90
CA TYR A 289 -8.86 14.40 7.37
C TYR A 289 -7.74 14.73 6.37
N LEU A 290 -6.51 14.72 6.87
CA LEU A 290 -5.28 14.95 6.12
C LEU A 290 -4.41 13.71 6.26
N GLU A 291 -4.11 13.07 5.14
CA GLU A 291 -3.26 11.88 5.09
C GLU A 291 -1.79 12.24 4.92
N GLN A 292 -0.93 11.43 5.54
CA GLN A 292 0.51 11.39 5.30
C GLN A 292 1.17 12.76 5.37
N VAL A 293 1.08 13.41 6.55
CA VAL A 293 1.78 14.69 6.78
C VAL A 293 3.26 14.53 6.41
N PRO A 294 3.77 15.29 5.40
CA PRO A 294 5.16 15.19 5.00
C PRO A 294 6.13 15.60 6.10
N GLU A 295 7.28 14.95 6.17
CA GLU A 295 8.36 15.26 7.13
C GLU A 295 8.71 16.75 7.16
N SER A 296 8.76 17.42 5.98
CA SER A 296 9.07 18.85 5.84
C SER A 296 8.00 19.78 6.41
N MET A 297 6.78 19.30 6.63
CA MET A 297 5.66 20.10 7.14
C MET A 297 5.17 19.66 8.53
N THR A 298 5.79 18.62 9.07
CA THR A 298 5.45 18.08 10.39
C THR A 298 5.44 19.17 11.47
N ASP A 299 6.44 20.06 11.46
CA ASP A 299 6.59 21.14 12.45
C ASP A 299 5.44 22.18 12.43
N MET A 300 4.60 22.20 11.38
CA MET A 300 3.40 23.06 11.33
C MET A 300 2.31 22.57 12.27
N VAL A 301 2.18 21.27 12.47
CA VAL A 301 1.04 20.65 13.19
C VAL A 301 1.46 19.77 14.36
N ILE A 302 2.71 19.30 14.41
CA ILE A 302 3.24 18.39 15.41
C ILE A 302 4.42 19.04 16.14
N ARG A 303 4.47 18.84 17.46
CA ARG A 303 5.59 19.20 18.34
C ARG A 303 5.83 18.04 19.28
N ASP A 304 7.09 17.67 19.45
CA ASP A 304 7.51 16.58 20.35
C ASP A 304 6.70 15.28 20.14
N GLY A 305 6.44 14.99 18.87
CA GLY A 305 5.72 13.80 18.47
C GLY A 305 4.21 13.82 18.73
N SER A 306 3.61 14.91 19.19
CA SER A 306 2.18 15.07 19.45
C SER A 306 1.60 16.25 18.67
N LEU A 307 0.28 16.28 18.46
CA LEU A 307 -0.36 17.47 17.90
C LEU A 307 -0.08 18.68 18.79
N LYS A 308 0.10 19.83 18.16
CA LYS A 308 0.21 21.10 18.88
C LYS A 308 -1.02 21.34 19.76
N PRO A 309 -0.83 21.97 20.96
CA PRO A 309 -1.93 22.18 21.91
C PRO A 309 -3.15 22.89 21.34
N GLU A 310 -2.95 23.86 20.43
CA GLU A 310 -4.02 24.59 19.75
C GLU A 310 -4.88 23.69 18.85
N LEU A 311 -4.31 22.66 18.21
CA LEU A 311 -5.05 21.71 17.39
C LEU A 311 -5.76 20.67 18.25
N THR A 312 -5.12 20.22 19.32
CA THR A 312 -5.74 19.33 20.31
C THR A 312 -6.92 20.00 20.99
N ALA A 313 -6.82 21.29 21.33
CA ALA A 313 -7.92 22.09 21.91
C ALA A 313 -9.13 22.19 20.96
N ARG A 314 -8.91 22.17 19.64
CA ARG A 314 -9.97 22.08 18.63
C ARG A 314 -10.55 20.67 18.48
N GLY A 315 -10.06 19.68 19.23
CA GLY A 315 -10.49 18.29 19.19
C GLY A 315 -9.94 17.48 18.03
N MET A 316 -8.97 18.01 17.28
CA MET A 316 -8.28 17.27 16.21
C MET A 316 -7.49 16.09 16.81
N GLN A 317 -7.32 15.03 16.05
CA GLN A 317 -6.65 13.82 16.51
C GLN A 317 -5.56 13.40 15.55
N LEU A 318 -4.40 13.02 16.09
CA LEU A 318 -3.28 12.44 15.37
C LEU A 318 -3.43 10.91 15.37
N TYR A 319 -3.36 10.32 14.19
CA TYR A 319 -3.31 8.89 14.00
C TYR A 319 -1.96 8.49 13.41
N ARG A 320 -1.22 7.64 14.12
CA ARG A 320 0.06 7.09 13.66
C ARG A 320 -0.10 5.63 13.30
N PHE A 321 0.49 5.22 12.21
CA PHE A 321 0.45 3.81 11.80
C PHE A 321 1.71 3.44 11.01
N PRO A 322 2.14 2.17 11.09
CA PRO A 322 3.22 1.67 10.26
C PRO A 322 2.75 1.57 8.80
N VAL A 323 3.53 2.16 7.92
CA VAL A 323 3.39 1.95 6.46
C VAL A 323 4.20 0.72 6.08
N LEU A 324 3.71 -0.07 5.13
CA LEU A 324 4.44 -1.25 4.63
C LEU A 324 5.62 -0.83 3.76
N GLN A 325 6.51 -0.03 4.34
CA GLN A 325 7.66 0.57 3.67
C GLN A 325 8.91 0.45 4.53
N THR A 326 10.00 0.04 3.90
CA THR A 326 11.32 0.00 4.52
C THR A 326 12.30 0.88 3.76
N TYR A 327 13.17 1.60 4.47
CA TYR A 327 14.35 2.26 3.95
C TYR A 327 15.58 1.41 4.23
N TYR A 328 16.43 1.28 3.25
CA TYR A 328 17.67 0.51 3.33
C TYR A 328 18.74 1.10 2.43
N MET A 329 20.00 0.93 2.78
CA MET A 329 21.12 1.20 1.89
C MET A 329 21.66 -0.13 1.39
N TRP A 330 21.80 -0.28 0.08
CA TRP A 330 22.35 -1.48 -0.54
C TRP A 330 23.74 -1.23 -1.12
N MET A 331 24.55 -2.27 -1.10
CA MET A 331 25.91 -2.30 -1.63
C MET A 331 26.01 -3.33 -2.76
N ASN A 332 26.58 -2.94 -3.89
CA ASN A 332 26.73 -3.82 -5.04
C ASN A 332 27.77 -4.92 -4.75
N MET A 333 27.31 -6.15 -4.64
CA MET A 333 28.16 -7.30 -4.31
C MET A 333 29.16 -7.67 -5.43
N GLN A 334 29.05 -7.07 -6.63
CA GLN A 334 29.98 -7.22 -7.74
C GLN A 334 30.97 -6.05 -7.85
N ASP A 335 30.84 -5.03 -6.99
CA ASP A 335 31.76 -3.88 -6.99
C ASP A 335 33.14 -4.26 -6.43
N PRO A 336 34.26 -3.78 -7.02
CA PRO A 336 35.60 -4.16 -6.57
C PRO A 336 35.97 -3.63 -5.18
N VAL A 337 35.32 -2.55 -4.70
CA VAL A 337 35.59 -1.95 -3.37
C VAL A 337 34.73 -2.58 -2.29
N VAL A 338 33.40 -2.53 -2.43
CA VAL A 338 32.46 -2.98 -1.39
C VAL A 338 31.96 -4.40 -1.62
N GLY A 339 32.08 -4.95 -2.82
CA GLY A 339 31.56 -6.27 -3.19
C GLY A 339 32.46 -7.43 -2.78
N GLY A 340 32.03 -8.65 -3.10
CA GLY A 340 32.76 -9.89 -2.82
C GLY A 340 32.45 -10.49 -1.45
N TYR A 341 32.98 -11.70 -1.22
CA TYR A 341 32.66 -12.55 -0.05
C TYR A 341 33.89 -12.84 0.83
N THR A 342 35.03 -12.18 0.58
CA THR A 342 36.24 -12.31 1.40
C THR A 342 36.07 -11.63 2.75
N LYS A 343 36.84 -12.05 3.76
CA LYS A 343 36.70 -11.58 5.15
C LYS A 343 36.90 -10.07 5.29
N ASP A 344 37.82 -9.48 4.52
CA ASP A 344 38.05 -8.04 4.48
C ASP A 344 36.84 -7.29 3.92
N LYS A 345 36.23 -7.79 2.82
CA LYS A 345 35.01 -7.18 2.24
C LYS A 345 33.81 -7.29 3.16
N LEU A 346 33.65 -8.43 3.84
CA LEU A 346 32.64 -8.61 4.90
C LEU A 346 32.85 -7.61 6.04
N ALA A 347 34.10 -7.44 6.49
CA ALA A 347 34.44 -6.49 7.56
C ALA A 347 34.15 -5.05 7.16
N LEU A 348 34.47 -4.67 5.90
CA LEU A 348 34.15 -3.33 5.40
C LEU A 348 32.63 -3.05 5.42
N ARG A 349 31.81 -3.94 4.83
CA ARG A 349 30.35 -3.78 4.83
C ARG A 349 29.76 -3.79 6.24
N ARG A 350 30.27 -4.66 7.12
CA ARG A 350 29.86 -4.70 8.53
C ARG A 350 30.20 -3.39 9.24
N ALA A 351 31.38 -2.83 9.00
CA ALA A 351 31.79 -1.56 9.59
C ALA A 351 30.92 -0.39 9.09
N ILE A 352 30.59 -0.35 7.80
CA ILE A 352 29.63 0.61 7.23
C ILE A 352 28.28 0.51 7.95
N SER A 353 27.79 -0.71 8.15
CA SER A 353 26.51 -0.96 8.86
C SER A 353 26.55 -0.50 10.33
N LEU A 354 27.63 -0.82 11.06
CA LEU A 354 27.83 -0.43 12.47
C LEU A 354 27.99 1.08 12.64
N SER A 355 28.40 1.82 11.60
CA SER A 355 28.63 3.26 11.68
C SER A 355 27.36 4.10 11.55
N TYR A 356 26.27 3.53 11.03
CA TYR A 356 25.06 4.31 10.77
C TYR A 356 24.24 4.55 12.02
N ASN A 357 23.94 5.83 12.29
CA ASN A 357 23.19 6.25 13.47
C ASN A 357 21.69 6.34 13.19
N ASN A 358 20.97 5.21 13.31
CA ASN A 358 19.52 5.16 13.12
C ASN A 358 18.75 6.09 14.08
N ALA A 359 19.24 6.29 15.30
CA ALA A 359 18.56 7.17 16.25
C ALA A 359 18.59 8.63 15.79
N GLU A 360 19.71 9.07 15.22
CA GLU A 360 19.86 10.41 14.66
C GLU A 360 19.02 10.58 13.38
N ASP A 361 18.99 9.57 12.50
CA ASP A 361 18.12 9.54 11.32
C ASP A 361 16.65 9.72 11.74
N ILE A 362 16.17 8.89 12.67
CA ILE A 362 14.79 8.95 13.16
C ILE A 362 14.47 10.31 13.79
N ALA A 363 15.37 10.86 14.60
CA ALA A 363 15.11 12.12 15.29
C ALA A 363 15.14 13.33 14.34
N LEU A 364 16.14 13.42 13.48
CA LEU A 364 16.42 14.62 12.69
C LEU A 364 15.77 14.59 11.30
N LEU A 365 15.90 13.47 10.58
CA LEU A 365 15.41 13.36 9.21
C LEU A 365 13.96 12.89 9.17
N LYS A 366 13.61 11.92 10.01
CA LYS A 366 12.25 11.35 10.07
C LYS A 366 11.34 12.05 11.08
N LYS A 367 11.84 13.04 11.82
CA LYS A 367 11.06 13.79 12.82
C LYS A 367 10.29 12.90 13.82
N GLY A 368 10.83 11.73 14.16
CA GLY A 368 10.18 10.72 15.00
C GLY A 368 9.13 9.86 14.30
N PHE A 369 8.94 9.97 12.96
CA PHE A 369 7.99 9.18 12.19
C PHE A 369 8.65 8.00 11.49
N ALA A 370 9.48 7.29 12.22
CA ALA A 370 10.04 6.02 11.78
C ALA A 370 10.42 5.16 12.99
N MET A 371 10.58 3.86 12.75
CA MET A 371 11.18 2.91 13.68
C MET A 371 12.46 2.37 13.06
N LYS A 372 13.44 1.99 13.89
CA LYS A 372 14.63 1.30 13.41
C LYS A 372 14.23 0.00 12.71
N ALA A 373 14.78 -0.23 11.53
CA ALA A 373 14.60 -1.49 10.82
C ALA A 373 15.61 -2.52 11.34
N ASP A 374 15.14 -3.55 12.03
CA ASP A 374 15.98 -4.68 12.46
C ASP A 374 16.01 -5.80 11.40
N SER A 375 15.04 -5.83 10.49
CA SER A 375 14.94 -6.75 9.34
C SER A 375 14.38 -6.01 8.13
N PRO A 376 14.35 -6.63 6.94
CA PRO A 376 13.69 -6.05 5.77
C PRO A 376 12.18 -5.80 5.94
N LEU A 377 11.50 -6.56 6.81
CA LEU A 377 10.05 -6.56 6.94
C LEU A 377 9.55 -5.48 7.90
N PRO A 378 8.71 -4.52 7.47
CA PRO A 378 8.00 -3.61 8.36
C PRO A 378 6.82 -4.29 9.07
N ALA A 379 6.40 -3.72 10.18
CA ALA A 379 5.22 -4.18 10.92
C ALA A 379 3.96 -4.15 10.02
N GLY A 380 3.15 -5.20 10.10
CA GLY A 380 1.95 -5.38 9.27
C GLY A 380 2.15 -6.27 8.04
N VAL A 381 3.38 -6.62 7.69
CA VAL A 381 3.71 -7.62 6.66
C VAL A 381 3.66 -9.02 7.28
N LEU A 382 3.07 -9.99 6.59
CA LEU A 382 3.11 -11.39 6.99
C LEU A 382 4.57 -11.87 7.01
N GLY A 383 4.97 -12.50 8.09
CA GLY A 383 6.37 -12.87 8.34
C GLY A 383 7.16 -11.86 9.18
N TYR A 384 6.59 -10.68 9.53
CA TYR A 384 7.22 -9.76 10.46
C TYR A 384 7.30 -10.36 11.87
N ASP A 385 8.50 -10.36 12.45
CA ASP A 385 8.73 -10.78 13.83
C ASP A 385 9.03 -9.56 14.72
N PRO A 386 8.12 -9.18 15.63
CA PRO A 386 8.31 -8.03 16.51
C PRO A 386 9.42 -8.25 17.54
N ASN A 387 9.86 -9.50 17.75
CA ASN A 387 10.91 -9.85 18.69
C ASN A 387 12.30 -9.94 18.04
N TYR A 388 12.38 -9.97 16.71
CA TYR A 388 13.65 -10.00 16.01
C TYR A 388 14.44 -8.72 16.27
N ARG A 389 15.73 -8.89 16.60
CA ARG A 389 16.68 -7.78 16.77
C ARG A 389 17.90 -7.99 15.89
N SER A 390 18.27 -6.93 15.18
CA SER A 390 19.48 -6.94 14.37
C SER A 390 20.73 -7.16 15.25
N PRO A 391 21.61 -8.10 14.89
CA PRO A 391 22.88 -8.28 15.60
C PRO A 391 23.92 -7.21 15.24
N VAL A 392 23.53 -6.17 14.49
CA VAL A 392 24.39 -5.06 14.04
C VAL A 392 23.89 -3.75 14.64
N PRO A 393 24.27 -3.42 15.89
CA PRO A 393 23.91 -2.15 16.52
C PRO A 393 24.71 -0.98 15.92
N TYR A 394 24.35 0.25 16.25
CA TYR A 394 25.22 1.40 16.05
C TYR A 394 26.42 1.31 17.01
N ASP A 395 27.60 1.05 16.50
CA ASP A 395 28.85 0.92 17.26
C ASP A 395 30.06 1.31 16.42
N PRO A 396 30.38 2.62 16.32
CA PRO A 396 31.56 3.09 15.59
C PRO A 396 32.89 2.59 16.16
N ALA A 397 32.96 2.25 17.46
CA ALA A 397 34.17 1.72 18.06
C ALA A 397 34.45 0.30 17.56
N LEU A 398 33.44 -0.56 17.55
CA LEU A 398 33.54 -1.90 16.97
C LEU A 398 33.81 -1.83 15.46
N ALA A 399 33.20 -0.88 14.74
CA ALA A 399 33.47 -0.67 13.31
C ALA A 399 34.96 -0.36 13.06
N ASN A 400 35.55 0.57 13.83
CA ASN A 400 36.98 0.87 13.76
C ASN A 400 37.84 -0.36 14.05
N ALA A 401 37.56 -1.10 15.12
CA ALA A 401 38.30 -2.31 15.48
C ALA A 401 38.25 -3.39 14.39
N LEU A 402 37.09 -3.57 13.74
CA LEU A 402 36.95 -4.48 12.60
C LEU A 402 37.81 -4.04 11.41
N LEU A 403 37.76 -2.76 11.05
CA LEU A 403 38.57 -2.23 9.94
C LEU A 403 40.06 -2.39 10.20
N ASP A 404 40.53 -2.12 11.43
CA ASP A 404 41.94 -2.30 11.81
C ASP A 404 42.35 -3.76 11.72
N ARG A 405 41.52 -4.68 12.21
CA ARG A 405 41.78 -6.13 12.22
C ARG A 405 41.86 -6.73 10.81
N TYR A 406 41.08 -6.20 9.85
CA TYR A 406 40.97 -6.81 8.51
C TYR A 406 41.71 -6.02 7.42
N GLY A 407 42.75 -5.25 7.82
CA GLY A 407 43.74 -4.68 6.89
C GLY A 407 43.46 -3.24 6.46
N TYR A 408 42.42 -2.57 6.97
CA TYR A 408 42.12 -1.16 6.68
C TYR A 408 42.77 -0.18 7.69
N GLY A 409 43.76 -0.61 8.46
CA GLY A 409 44.41 0.22 9.50
C GLY A 409 45.28 1.34 8.95
N LYS A 410 45.82 1.20 7.72
CA LYS A 410 46.62 2.24 7.08
C LYS A 410 45.76 3.44 6.71
N ARG A 411 46.32 4.67 6.94
CA ARG A 411 45.60 5.92 6.64
C ARG A 411 46.41 6.76 5.63
N ASP A 412 45.69 7.59 4.89
CA ASP A 412 46.27 8.63 4.04
C ASP A 412 46.61 9.89 4.88
N PRO A 413 47.26 10.92 4.26
CA PRO A 413 47.61 12.16 4.97
C PRO A 413 46.41 12.92 5.55
N ASP A 414 45.22 12.75 4.96
CA ASP A 414 43.97 13.37 5.43
C ASP A 414 43.28 12.57 6.57
N GLY A 415 43.88 11.43 6.97
CA GLY A 415 43.38 10.57 8.03
C GLY A 415 42.38 9.51 7.58
N PHE A 416 42.06 9.40 6.31
CA PHE A 416 41.15 8.37 5.79
C PHE A 416 41.87 7.02 5.56
N ARG A 417 41.11 5.94 5.75
CA ARG A 417 41.63 4.57 5.62
C ARG A 417 41.97 4.23 4.16
N ARG A 418 42.93 3.32 4.00
CA ARG A 418 43.31 2.71 2.73
C ARG A 418 42.78 1.28 2.64
N GLN A 419 42.68 0.75 1.43
CA GLN A 419 42.40 -0.66 1.19
C GLN A 419 43.55 -1.55 1.70
N PRO A 420 43.32 -2.86 1.97
CA PRO A 420 44.38 -3.77 2.42
C PRO A 420 45.59 -3.85 1.49
N ASN A 421 45.39 -3.64 0.20
CA ASN A 421 46.48 -3.58 -0.81
C ASN A 421 47.27 -2.24 -0.80
N GLY A 422 46.84 -1.29 0.04
CA GLY A 422 47.47 0.03 0.16
C GLY A 422 46.90 1.10 -0.77
N GLU A 423 45.99 0.77 -1.66
CA GLU A 423 45.33 1.75 -2.51
C GLU A 423 44.39 2.68 -1.74
N PRO A 424 44.07 3.89 -2.26
CA PRO A 424 43.06 4.75 -1.66
C PRO A 424 41.71 4.05 -1.53
N LEU A 425 41.06 4.24 -0.39
CA LEU A 425 39.70 3.76 -0.16
C LEU A 425 38.71 4.92 -0.25
N THR A 426 37.96 4.95 -1.33
CA THR A 426 36.86 5.93 -1.51
C THR A 426 35.57 5.20 -1.81
N LEU A 427 34.56 5.42 -0.99
CA LEU A 427 33.22 4.93 -1.23
C LEU A 427 32.46 5.91 -2.14
N VAL A 428 31.70 5.38 -3.09
CA VAL A 428 30.87 6.16 -4.00
C VAL A 428 29.41 5.83 -3.73
N MET A 429 28.67 6.80 -3.23
CA MET A 429 27.24 6.64 -2.96
C MET A 429 26.42 7.48 -3.93
N SER A 430 25.48 6.85 -4.64
CA SER A 430 24.50 7.61 -5.41
C SER A 430 23.52 8.30 -4.48
N SER A 431 23.03 9.47 -4.87
CA SER A 431 22.15 10.32 -4.07
C SER A 431 21.06 10.94 -4.93
N GLU A 432 19.85 11.11 -4.39
CA GLU A 432 18.78 11.81 -5.09
C GLU A 432 19.02 13.32 -5.06
N ALA A 433 18.88 14.00 -6.20
CA ALA A 433 19.05 15.46 -6.36
C ALA A 433 17.89 16.25 -5.72
N THR A 434 17.63 16.00 -4.43
CA THR A 434 16.55 16.62 -3.63
C THR A 434 17.10 17.22 -2.33
N VAL A 435 16.31 18.04 -1.64
CA VAL A 435 16.66 18.52 -0.30
C VAL A 435 16.84 17.36 0.67
N GLY A 436 15.90 16.39 0.67
CA GLY A 436 16.02 15.20 1.50
C GLY A 436 17.24 14.35 1.18
N GLY A 437 17.61 14.25 -0.11
CA GLY A 437 18.84 13.57 -0.54
C GLY A 437 20.08 14.20 0.12
N ARG A 438 20.22 15.51 0.04
CA ARG A 438 21.36 16.23 0.67
C ARG A 438 21.44 16.03 2.18
N LEU A 439 20.32 16.06 2.89
CA LEU A 439 20.30 15.82 4.34
C LEU A 439 20.75 14.39 4.68
N ARG A 440 20.33 13.39 3.91
CA ARG A 440 20.81 12.01 4.06
C ARG A 440 22.30 11.88 3.77
N ASP A 441 22.80 12.56 2.73
CA ASP A 441 24.23 12.58 2.39
C ASP A 441 25.08 13.13 3.54
N GLU A 442 24.62 14.20 4.22
CA GLU A 442 25.31 14.76 5.39
C GLU A 442 25.39 13.75 6.54
N LEU A 443 24.30 13.05 6.84
CA LEU A 443 24.28 12.01 7.88
C LEU A 443 25.23 10.87 7.53
N TRP A 444 25.19 10.33 6.30
CA TRP A 444 26.11 9.29 5.84
C TRP A 444 27.58 9.75 5.89
N ARG A 445 27.86 10.97 5.45
CA ARG A 445 29.21 11.54 5.52
C ARG A 445 29.71 11.60 6.96
N LYS A 446 28.90 12.09 7.88
CA LYS A 446 29.22 12.13 9.30
C LYS A 446 29.53 10.73 9.85
N CYS A 447 28.66 9.76 9.59
CA CYS A 447 28.81 8.39 10.07
C CYS A 447 30.06 7.70 9.53
N LEU A 448 30.33 7.81 8.22
CA LEU A 448 31.47 7.18 7.57
C LEU A 448 32.80 7.86 7.96
N ASN A 449 32.82 9.20 8.08
CA ASN A 449 33.99 9.94 8.53
C ASN A 449 34.41 9.55 9.97
N ALA A 450 33.43 9.27 10.85
CA ALA A 450 33.70 8.83 12.23
C ALA A 450 34.50 7.52 12.32
N ILE A 451 34.45 6.69 11.27
CA ILE A 451 35.23 5.46 11.15
C ILE A 451 36.38 5.55 10.13
N GLY A 452 36.68 6.77 9.68
CA GLY A 452 37.77 7.05 8.74
C GLY A 452 37.53 6.57 7.31
N LEU A 453 36.30 6.41 6.86
CA LEU A 453 35.97 6.07 5.48
C LEU A 453 35.57 7.32 4.69
N ARG A 454 36.30 7.56 3.59
CA ARG A 454 35.99 8.64 2.64
C ARG A 454 34.78 8.27 1.80
N VAL A 455 33.81 9.17 1.66
CA VAL A 455 32.66 8.99 0.78
C VAL A 455 32.48 10.18 -0.16
N VAL A 456 32.14 9.87 -1.40
CA VAL A 456 31.77 10.83 -2.45
C VAL A 456 30.35 10.54 -2.89
N PHE A 457 29.51 11.57 -2.99
CA PHE A 457 28.14 11.45 -3.44
C PHE A 457 28.02 11.83 -4.91
N LYS A 458 27.33 10.97 -5.68
CA LYS A 458 26.95 11.22 -7.08
C LYS A 458 25.46 11.49 -7.12
N SER A 459 25.10 12.77 -7.20
CA SER A 459 23.70 13.22 -7.19
C SER A 459 23.10 13.15 -8.60
N ASP A 460 21.90 12.54 -8.71
CA ASP A 460 21.15 12.43 -9.96
C ASP A 460 19.64 12.29 -9.67
N LYS A 461 18.82 12.28 -10.72
CA LYS A 461 17.38 12.00 -10.61
C LYS A 461 17.15 10.51 -10.31
N LYS A 462 16.19 10.20 -9.45
CA LYS A 462 15.89 8.82 -9.03
C LYS A 462 15.73 7.82 -10.20
N PRO A 463 15.01 8.13 -11.32
CA PRO A 463 14.90 7.21 -12.45
C PRO A 463 16.24 6.84 -13.08
N GLU A 464 17.19 7.79 -13.18
CA GLU A 464 18.51 7.56 -13.73
C GLU A 464 19.38 6.70 -12.79
N ILE A 465 19.27 6.93 -11.46
CA ILE A 465 19.95 6.07 -10.47
C ILE A 465 19.41 4.63 -10.57
N ILE A 466 18.10 4.45 -10.67
CA ILE A 466 17.48 3.11 -10.82
C ILE A 466 17.94 2.43 -12.11
N LYS A 467 17.98 3.16 -13.22
CA LYS A 467 18.49 2.65 -14.50
C LYS A 467 19.96 2.21 -14.40
N ALA A 468 20.80 3.04 -13.78
CA ALA A 468 22.22 2.71 -13.53
C ALA A 468 22.36 1.50 -12.57
N SER A 469 21.49 1.37 -11.55
CA SER A 469 21.45 0.24 -10.62
C SER A 469 21.13 -1.08 -11.34
N ARG A 470 20.16 -1.07 -12.24
CA ARG A 470 19.82 -2.24 -13.08
C ARG A 470 21.00 -2.71 -13.91
N LEU A 471 21.83 -1.77 -14.38
CA LEU A 471 23.04 -2.05 -15.16
C LEU A 471 24.28 -2.39 -14.30
N GLY A 472 24.16 -2.40 -12.96
CA GLY A 472 25.27 -2.68 -12.05
C GLY A 472 26.31 -1.56 -11.94
N LYS A 473 25.98 -0.33 -12.36
CA LYS A 473 26.90 0.82 -12.39
C LYS A 473 26.90 1.67 -11.11
N VAL A 474 26.07 1.32 -10.12
CA VAL A 474 26.00 2.00 -8.83
C VAL A 474 26.71 1.13 -7.80
N GLN A 475 27.60 1.73 -7.00
CA GLN A 475 28.31 1.04 -5.92
C GLN A 475 27.44 0.92 -4.68
N MET A 476 26.83 2.02 -4.21
CA MET A 476 26.00 2.10 -3.03
C MET A 476 24.85 3.10 -3.28
N PHE A 477 23.66 2.80 -2.75
CA PHE A 477 22.53 3.71 -2.82
C PHE A 477 21.54 3.45 -1.68
N GLU A 478 21.09 4.53 -1.02
CA GLU A 478 19.96 4.47 -0.09
C GLU A 478 18.66 4.52 -0.87
N SER A 479 17.85 3.49 -0.71
CA SER A 479 16.59 3.31 -1.39
C SER A 479 15.47 2.97 -0.40
N ASN A 480 14.26 2.88 -0.92
CA ASN A 480 13.11 2.42 -0.18
C ASN A 480 12.31 1.41 -1.00
N TRP A 481 11.59 0.55 -0.31
CA TRP A 481 10.61 -0.35 -0.90
C TRP A 481 9.27 -0.20 -0.21
N VAL A 482 8.21 -0.04 -1.00
CA VAL A 482 6.81 -0.07 -0.55
C VAL A 482 6.24 -1.41 -0.98
N ALA A 483 5.54 -2.09 -0.09
CA ALA A 483 4.95 -3.37 -0.41
C ALA A 483 3.85 -3.27 -1.47
N ASP A 484 3.92 -4.11 -2.49
CA ASP A 484 2.83 -4.31 -3.46
C ASP A 484 1.69 -5.13 -2.83
N PHE A 485 2.03 -6.01 -1.89
CA PHE A 485 1.13 -6.84 -1.09
C PHE A 485 1.79 -7.17 0.26
N PRO A 486 1.01 -7.47 1.32
CA PRO A 486 1.51 -7.53 2.70
C PRO A 486 2.17 -8.87 3.04
N ASP A 487 3.09 -9.35 2.22
CA ASP A 487 3.80 -10.61 2.42
C ASP A 487 5.32 -10.43 2.40
N GLY A 488 6.04 -11.21 3.21
CA GLY A 488 7.51 -11.17 3.30
C GLY A 488 8.20 -11.47 1.98
N ASP A 489 7.60 -12.26 1.10
CA ASP A 489 8.12 -12.53 -0.24
C ASP A 489 8.40 -11.23 -1.01
N ASN A 490 7.52 -10.22 -0.86
CA ASN A 490 7.66 -8.92 -1.53
C ASN A 490 8.95 -8.18 -1.16
N PHE A 491 9.53 -8.45 -0.01
CA PHE A 491 10.77 -7.82 0.46
C PHE A 491 11.99 -8.72 0.24
N TYR A 492 11.89 -10.01 0.57
CA TYR A 492 13.04 -10.91 0.46
C TYR A 492 13.45 -11.19 -0.99
N GLN A 493 12.55 -11.06 -1.97
CA GLN A 493 12.88 -11.13 -3.40
C GLN A 493 13.93 -10.10 -3.83
N LEU A 494 14.07 -9.00 -3.09
CA LEU A 494 15.01 -7.91 -3.39
C LEU A 494 16.48 -8.31 -3.17
N LEU A 495 16.71 -9.48 -2.56
CA LEU A 495 18.03 -10.08 -2.36
C LEU A 495 18.16 -11.46 -3.01
N TYR A 496 17.13 -11.96 -3.68
CA TYR A 496 17.14 -13.23 -4.39
C TYR A 496 18.07 -13.15 -5.62
N GLY A 497 19.05 -14.06 -5.71
CA GLY A 497 20.12 -14.03 -6.72
C GLY A 497 19.60 -13.93 -8.16
N PRO A 498 18.65 -14.77 -8.61
CA PRO A 498 18.07 -14.70 -9.94
C PRO A 498 17.38 -13.37 -10.31
N ASN A 499 17.04 -12.53 -9.32
CA ASN A 499 16.49 -11.20 -9.53
C ASN A 499 17.56 -10.10 -9.71
N ALA A 500 18.84 -10.47 -9.79
CA ALA A 500 19.94 -9.51 -9.98
C ALA A 500 19.73 -8.61 -11.22
N GLY A 501 19.82 -7.29 -11.03
CA GLY A 501 19.58 -6.30 -12.09
C GLY A 501 18.09 -6.04 -12.41
N ARG A 502 17.16 -6.75 -11.76
CA ARG A 502 15.71 -6.48 -11.82
C ARG A 502 15.25 -5.81 -10.52
N ALA A 503 14.96 -6.61 -9.49
CA ALA A 503 14.61 -6.13 -8.15
C ALA A 503 15.82 -6.15 -7.20
N ASN A 504 16.74 -7.10 -7.35
CA ASN A 504 17.96 -7.22 -6.55
C ASN A 504 19.07 -6.32 -7.12
N TYR A 505 19.09 -5.06 -6.73
CA TYR A 505 20.12 -4.09 -7.14
C TYR A 505 21.46 -4.32 -6.43
N ALA A 506 21.45 -4.91 -5.23
CA ALA A 506 22.65 -5.32 -4.51
C ALA A 506 23.43 -6.43 -5.25
N ARG A 507 22.79 -7.11 -6.20
CA ARG A 507 23.38 -8.27 -6.91
C ARG A 507 23.91 -9.32 -5.94
N PHE A 508 23.24 -9.44 -4.79
CA PHE A 508 23.51 -10.49 -3.81
C PHE A 508 23.18 -11.84 -4.44
N ASN A 509 24.11 -12.75 -4.37
CA ASN A 509 23.98 -14.10 -4.94
C ASN A 509 24.63 -15.07 -3.98
N LEU A 510 23.82 -15.71 -3.15
CA LEU A 510 24.25 -16.66 -2.13
C LEU A 510 23.34 -17.88 -2.18
N PRO A 511 23.82 -19.06 -2.62
CA PRO A 511 22.97 -20.26 -2.74
C PRO A 511 22.18 -20.58 -1.45
N ALA A 512 22.80 -20.41 -0.29
CA ALA A 512 22.14 -20.65 0.99
C ALA A 512 20.96 -19.69 1.26
N TYR A 513 20.99 -18.47 0.73
CA TYR A 513 19.87 -17.54 0.79
C TYR A 513 18.79 -17.92 -0.23
N ASP A 514 19.21 -18.20 -1.45
CA ASP A 514 18.31 -18.50 -2.57
C ASP A 514 17.48 -19.76 -2.30
N GLU A 515 18.09 -20.82 -1.76
CA GLU A 515 17.37 -22.04 -1.35
C GLU A 515 16.30 -21.77 -0.29
N ARG A 516 16.57 -20.90 0.68
CA ARG A 516 15.61 -20.54 1.73
C ARG A 516 14.46 -19.71 1.16
N TYR A 517 14.78 -18.77 0.29
CA TYR A 517 13.78 -17.96 -0.38
C TYR A 517 12.85 -18.82 -1.23
N GLU A 518 13.40 -19.73 -2.07
CA GLU A 518 12.61 -20.63 -2.91
C GLU A 518 11.70 -21.55 -2.10
N LYS A 519 12.14 -22.01 -0.94
CA LYS A 519 11.30 -22.78 -0.01
C LYS A 519 10.23 -21.90 0.63
N ALA A 520 10.59 -20.72 1.13
CA ALA A 520 9.67 -19.83 1.83
C ALA A 520 8.54 -19.32 0.93
N ARG A 521 8.83 -18.99 -0.35
CA ARG A 521 7.85 -18.43 -1.29
C ARG A 521 6.69 -19.36 -1.65
N VAL A 522 6.84 -20.67 -1.44
CA VAL A 522 5.81 -21.68 -1.72
C VAL A 522 5.08 -22.17 -0.47
N LEU A 523 5.58 -21.82 0.73
CA LEU A 523 4.96 -22.19 2.00
C LEU A 523 3.85 -21.20 2.37
N GLN A 524 2.76 -21.73 2.92
CA GLN A 524 1.75 -20.91 3.60
C GLN A 524 2.36 -20.23 4.83
N ASP A 525 1.76 -19.12 5.27
CA ASP A 525 2.21 -18.46 6.50
C ASP A 525 2.12 -19.43 7.70
N GLY A 526 3.17 -19.42 8.50
CA GLY A 526 3.28 -20.33 9.64
C GLY A 526 4.71 -20.50 10.16
N PRO A 527 4.91 -21.32 11.21
CA PRO A 527 6.19 -21.44 11.91
C PRO A 527 7.37 -21.87 11.01
N GLU A 528 7.12 -22.73 10.02
CA GLU A 528 8.18 -23.19 9.10
C GLU A 528 8.66 -22.04 8.20
N ARG A 529 7.75 -21.26 7.66
CA ARG A 529 8.05 -20.08 6.84
C ARG A 529 8.75 -19.00 7.67
N GLN A 530 8.28 -18.76 8.89
CA GLN A 530 8.90 -17.83 9.85
C GLN A 530 10.36 -18.22 10.15
N LYS A 531 10.63 -19.50 10.33
CA LYS A 531 11.99 -20.01 10.53
C LYS A 531 12.89 -19.68 9.34
N LEU A 532 12.42 -19.90 8.12
CA LEU A 532 13.18 -19.56 6.90
C LEU A 532 13.47 -18.06 6.81
N TYR A 533 12.50 -17.21 7.12
CA TYR A 533 12.69 -15.76 7.16
C TYR A 533 13.71 -15.34 8.24
N PHE A 534 13.67 -15.96 9.41
CA PHE A 534 14.69 -15.76 10.45
C PHE A 534 16.09 -16.13 9.95
N GLU A 535 16.25 -17.29 9.32
CA GLU A 535 17.53 -17.73 8.76
C GLU A 535 18.02 -16.80 7.63
N MET A 536 17.12 -16.30 6.79
CA MET A 536 17.44 -15.31 5.76
C MET A 536 17.90 -13.99 6.36
N ASN A 537 17.28 -13.52 7.44
CA ASN A 537 17.72 -12.33 8.17
C ASN A 537 19.14 -12.52 8.75
N GLN A 538 19.45 -13.71 9.29
CA GLN A 538 20.80 -14.01 9.74
C GLN A 538 21.83 -13.91 8.61
N LEU A 539 21.50 -14.41 7.41
CA LEU A 539 22.37 -14.31 6.24
C LEU A 539 22.54 -12.86 5.76
N ILE A 540 21.46 -12.07 5.74
CA ILE A 540 21.53 -10.64 5.42
C ILE A 540 22.50 -9.93 6.35
N HIS A 541 22.39 -10.14 7.64
CA HIS A 541 23.28 -9.52 8.62
C HIS A 541 24.69 -10.12 8.62
N ALA A 542 24.87 -11.37 8.27
CA ALA A 542 26.19 -11.99 8.15
C ALA A 542 26.99 -11.39 6.99
N TYR A 543 26.37 -11.19 5.84
CA TYR A 543 27.04 -10.74 4.61
C TYR A 543 26.88 -9.24 4.34
N ASN A 544 25.94 -8.57 4.99
CA ASN A 544 25.63 -7.14 4.87
C ASN A 544 25.54 -6.62 3.40
N PRO A 545 24.77 -7.26 2.51
CA PRO A 545 24.49 -6.68 1.20
C PRO A 545 23.60 -5.44 1.34
N TRP A 546 22.82 -5.38 2.43
CA TRP A 546 21.98 -4.29 2.88
C TRP A 546 22.35 -3.79 4.26
N VAL A 547 22.12 -2.50 4.48
CA VAL A 547 21.99 -1.88 5.80
C VAL A 547 20.51 -1.53 5.97
N PRO A 548 19.72 -2.29 6.71
CA PRO A 548 18.37 -1.88 7.07
C PRO A 548 18.44 -0.57 7.88
N LEU A 549 17.65 0.43 7.50
CA LEU A 549 17.70 1.75 8.12
C LEU A 549 16.47 1.99 8.99
N THR A 550 15.32 2.22 8.37
CA THR A 550 14.10 2.58 9.07
C THR A 550 12.85 1.99 8.41
N HIS A 551 11.84 1.68 9.22
CA HIS A 551 10.47 1.45 8.79
C HIS A 551 9.65 2.71 9.03
N VAL A 552 8.82 3.09 8.05
CA VAL A 552 8.08 4.35 8.08
C VAL A 552 6.87 4.25 9.01
N LEU A 553 6.71 5.26 9.85
CA LEU A 553 5.46 5.57 10.54
C LEU A 553 4.83 6.77 9.85
N SER A 554 3.64 6.62 9.30
CA SER A 554 2.90 7.76 8.77
C SER A 554 2.08 8.44 9.86
N ALA A 555 1.75 9.70 9.62
CA ALA A 555 0.91 10.50 10.48
C ALA A 555 -0.27 11.05 9.68
N ASP A 556 -1.48 10.71 10.11
CA ASP A 556 -2.71 11.30 9.60
C ASP A 556 -3.36 12.16 10.69
N ILE A 557 -3.98 13.24 10.29
CA ILE A 557 -4.69 14.14 11.21
C ILE A 557 -6.14 14.18 10.80
N ARG A 558 -7.04 14.00 11.76
CA ARG A 558 -8.49 14.01 11.51
C ARG A 558 -9.22 15.07 12.30
N GLN A 559 -10.32 15.53 11.75
CA GLN A 559 -11.27 16.41 12.41
C GLN A 559 -12.05 15.67 13.50
N PRO A 560 -12.52 16.36 14.57
CA PRO A 560 -13.21 15.71 15.70
C PRO A 560 -14.55 15.04 15.33
N TRP A 561 -15.20 15.49 14.27
CA TRP A 561 -16.47 14.94 13.78
C TRP A 561 -16.31 13.70 12.90
N LEU A 562 -15.09 13.35 12.45
CA LEU A 562 -14.85 12.15 11.66
C LEU A 562 -14.85 10.91 12.56
N LYS A 563 -15.69 9.93 12.23
CA LYS A 563 -15.84 8.67 12.96
C LYS A 563 -15.32 7.49 12.13
N ASN A 564 -15.06 6.38 12.82
CA ASN A 564 -14.68 5.08 12.24
C ASN A 564 -13.34 5.08 11.49
N TYR A 565 -12.50 6.10 11.71
CA TYR A 565 -11.21 6.19 11.02
C TYR A 565 -10.22 5.16 11.57
N LYS A 566 -9.76 4.28 10.69
CA LYS A 566 -8.63 3.37 10.91
C LYS A 566 -7.90 3.21 9.58
N ARG A 567 -6.65 3.61 9.51
CA ARG A 567 -5.88 3.41 8.27
C ARG A 567 -5.66 1.92 8.02
N HIS A 568 -6.00 1.45 6.82
CA HIS A 568 -5.62 0.11 6.38
C HIS A 568 -4.20 0.15 5.79
N PRO A 569 -3.31 -0.81 6.10
CA PRO A 569 -1.93 -0.76 5.63
C PRO A 569 -1.78 -1.00 4.11
N VAL A 570 -2.76 -1.62 3.46
CA VAL A 570 -2.73 -2.00 2.04
C VAL A 570 -3.78 -1.29 1.20
N GLU A 571 -5.03 -1.18 1.68
CA GLU A 571 -6.11 -0.51 0.94
C GLU A 571 -5.77 0.96 0.67
N PHE A 572 -6.11 1.44 -0.51
CA PHE A 572 -5.81 2.81 -0.94
C PHE A 572 -6.70 3.83 -0.25
N THR A 573 -7.90 3.44 0.20
CA THR A 573 -8.87 4.31 0.87
C THR A 573 -9.74 3.54 1.85
N GLN A 574 -10.32 4.27 2.81
CA GLN A 574 -11.26 3.75 3.81
C GLN A 574 -12.64 4.45 3.76
N TRP A 575 -12.93 5.21 2.70
CA TRP A 575 -14.12 6.10 2.64
C TRP A 575 -15.43 5.37 2.91
N ARG A 576 -15.58 4.16 2.44
CA ARG A 576 -16.81 3.35 2.66
C ARG A 576 -17.14 3.07 4.12
N TYR A 577 -16.13 3.06 5.00
CA TYR A 577 -16.25 2.76 6.43
C TYR A 577 -16.45 4.00 7.29
N LEU A 578 -16.04 5.19 6.78
CA LEU A 578 -16.06 6.44 7.52
C LEU A 578 -17.49 6.90 7.77
N ASP A 579 -17.71 7.55 8.93
CA ASP A 579 -18.97 8.16 9.32
C ASP A 579 -18.72 9.57 9.85
N LEU A 580 -19.75 10.41 9.87
CA LEU A 580 -19.65 11.81 10.25
C LEU A 580 -20.69 12.17 11.33
N ASP A 581 -20.21 12.91 12.34
CA ASP A 581 -21.07 13.62 13.28
C ASP A 581 -21.40 15.00 12.70
N VAL A 582 -22.49 15.06 11.93
CA VAL A 582 -22.90 16.28 11.19
C VAL A 582 -23.20 17.45 12.16
N ALA A 583 -23.79 17.14 13.32
CA ALA A 583 -24.10 18.16 14.33
C ALA A 583 -22.80 18.76 14.95
N GLN A 584 -21.81 17.93 15.23
CA GLN A 584 -20.50 18.40 15.71
C GLN A 584 -19.78 19.24 14.66
N ARG A 585 -19.82 18.84 13.38
CA ARG A 585 -19.26 19.60 12.27
C ARG A 585 -19.89 20.98 12.14
N GLY A 586 -21.24 21.05 12.15
CA GLY A 586 -21.96 22.32 12.04
C GLY A 586 -21.58 23.32 13.15
N ARG A 587 -21.41 22.87 14.39
CA ARG A 587 -20.95 23.71 15.50
C ARG A 587 -19.50 24.21 15.32
N ALA A 588 -18.62 23.36 14.83
CA ALA A 588 -17.20 23.70 14.64
C ALA A 588 -16.98 24.70 13.50
N THR A 589 -17.78 24.64 12.43
CA THR A 589 -17.67 25.54 11.25
C THR A 589 -18.39 26.88 11.45
N GLN A 590 -19.33 27.00 12.38
CA GLN A 590 -20.01 28.26 12.74
C GLN A 590 -19.24 29.07 13.80
N GLY A 591 -18.29 28.48 14.49
CA GLY A 591 -17.51 29.11 15.57
C GLY A 591 -16.15 29.65 15.14
N ASN A 592 -15.80 29.54 13.87
CA ASN A 592 -14.65 30.17 13.22
C ASN A 592 -15.12 31.32 12.33
#